data_b95444557ab6989a1275e130a115908e
#
_entry.id   b95444557ab6989a1275e130a115908e
#
_cell.length_a   1.000
_cell.length_b   1.000
_cell.length_c   1.000
_cell.angle_alpha   90.00
_cell.angle_beta   90.00
_cell.angle_gamma   90.00
#
_symmetry.space_group_name_H-M   'P 1'
#
loop_
_entity.id
_entity.type
_entity.pdbx_description
1 polymer ?
#
loop_
_entity_poly.entity_id
_entity_poly.type
_entity_poly.pdbx_seq_one_letter_code
_entity_poly.pdbx_strand_id
1 'polypeptide(L)'
;MKKRVLILCTGNSARSQMAQAIINHERGEVWEAHSGGTHPAPRVNPYAIRALAEIGIITEGQPPTHVDAYRDQPFDLVITVCDDAAENCPLWL
;
A
#
# COMPACT_ATOMS: atom_id res chain seq x y z
N MET A 1 4.20 -19.97 -6.58
CA MET A 1 4.51 -18.53 -6.67
C MET A 1 3.42 -17.73 -6.02
N LYS A 2 3.79 -16.66 -5.36
CA LYS A 2 2.80 -15.77 -4.77
C LYS A 2 2.15 -14.89 -5.84
N LYS A 3 0.87 -14.62 -5.67
CA LYS A 3 0.19 -13.59 -6.46
C LYS A 3 0.61 -12.23 -5.93
N ARG A 4 0.62 -11.23 -6.79
CA ARG A 4 1.05 -9.87 -6.41
C ARG A 4 -0.13 -8.91 -6.46
N VAL A 5 -0.28 -8.11 -5.42
CA VAL A 5 -1.30 -7.08 -5.35
C VAL A 5 -0.66 -5.73 -5.08
N LEU A 6 -1.12 -4.73 -5.80
CA LEU A 6 -0.67 -3.34 -5.63
C LEU A 6 -1.82 -2.52 -5.08
N ILE A 7 -1.58 -1.82 -3.97
CA ILE A 7 -2.59 -0.98 -3.33
C ILE A 7 -2.19 0.48 -3.55
N LEU A 8 -3.09 1.24 -4.16
CA LEU A 8 -2.82 2.60 -4.56
C LEU A 8 -3.63 3.60 -3.74
N CYS A 9 -2.98 4.68 -3.34
CA CYS A 9 -3.63 5.82 -2.71
C CYS A 9 -2.91 7.09 -3.13
N THR A 10 -3.23 8.21 -2.49
CA THR A 10 -2.57 9.48 -2.83
C THR A 10 -1.22 9.58 -2.14
N GLY A 11 -1.19 9.51 -0.81
CA GLY A 11 0.02 9.78 -0.04
C GLY A 11 0.90 8.57 0.26
N ASN A 12 0.37 7.37 0.16
CA ASN A 12 1.06 6.14 0.54
C ASN A 12 1.65 6.22 1.96
N SER A 13 0.94 6.86 2.87
CA SER A 13 1.43 7.06 4.23
C SER A 13 0.61 6.35 5.31
N ALA A 14 -0.66 6.07 5.06
CA ALA A 14 -1.53 5.45 6.07
C ALA A 14 -2.27 4.24 5.51
N ARG A 15 -3.42 4.46 4.83
CA ARG A 15 -4.31 3.36 4.48
C ARG A 15 -3.70 2.30 3.57
N SER A 16 -2.97 2.71 2.53
CA SER A 16 -2.33 1.74 1.65
C SER A 16 -1.21 1.00 2.36
N GLN A 17 -0.49 1.67 3.26
CA GLN A 17 0.53 1.02 4.08
C GLN A 17 -0.09 -0.01 5.03
N MET A 18 -1.22 0.34 5.64
CA MET A 18 -1.93 -0.58 6.52
C MET A 18 -2.44 -1.80 5.75
N ALA A 19 -3.05 -1.58 4.60
CA ALA A 19 -3.57 -2.67 3.78
C ALA A 19 -2.44 -3.59 3.33
N GLN A 20 -1.31 -3.04 2.91
CA GLN A 20 -0.14 -3.82 2.53
C GLN A 20 0.33 -4.70 3.69
N ALA A 21 0.48 -4.11 4.87
CA ALA A 21 0.98 -4.83 6.03
C ALA A 21 0.01 -5.94 6.45
N ILE A 22 -1.28 -5.67 6.43
CA ILE A 22 -2.29 -6.65 6.83
C ILE A 22 -2.29 -7.84 5.85
N ILE A 23 -2.25 -7.57 4.56
CA ILE A 23 -2.24 -8.64 3.56
C ILE A 23 -0.99 -9.51 3.71
N ASN A 24 0.18 -8.89 3.86
CA ASN A 24 1.42 -9.63 4.00
C ASN A 24 1.46 -10.43 5.30
N HIS A 25 0.82 -9.94 6.36
CA HIS A 25 0.76 -10.64 7.63
C HIS A 25 -0.25 -11.80 7.60
N GLU A 26 -1.46 -11.54 7.09
CA GLU A 26 -2.56 -12.50 7.16
C GLU A 26 -2.59 -13.49 6.00
N ARG A 27 -2.08 -13.08 4.83
CA ARG A 27 -2.13 -13.88 3.61
C ARG A 27 -0.79 -13.93 2.89
N GLY A 28 0.29 -13.77 3.64
CA GLY A 28 1.64 -13.69 3.06
C GLY A 28 2.12 -14.94 2.36
N GLU A 29 1.52 -16.09 2.65
CA GLU A 29 1.88 -17.33 1.94
C GLU A 29 1.29 -17.38 0.53
N VAL A 30 0.25 -16.60 0.24
CA VAL A 30 -0.42 -16.57 -1.07
C VAL A 30 -0.18 -15.27 -1.80
N TRP A 31 -0.13 -14.16 -1.08
CA TRP A 31 -0.04 -12.82 -1.66
C TRP A 31 1.22 -12.10 -1.25
N GLU A 32 1.77 -11.36 -2.19
CA GLU A 32 2.83 -10.38 -1.95
C GLU A 32 2.23 -9.01 -2.22
N ALA A 33 2.03 -8.22 -1.18
CA ALA A 33 1.38 -6.92 -1.31
C ALA A 33 2.40 -5.78 -1.34
N HIS A 34 2.16 -4.84 -2.23
CA HIS A 34 2.93 -3.61 -2.37
C HIS A 34 1.98 -2.43 -2.35
N SER A 35 2.49 -1.23 -2.12
CA SER A 35 1.67 -0.02 -2.11
C SER A 35 2.41 1.16 -2.68
N GLY A 36 1.66 2.10 -3.25
CA GLY A 36 2.23 3.31 -3.82
C GLY A 36 1.21 4.44 -3.84
N GLY A 37 1.68 5.64 -4.14
CA GLY A 37 0.85 6.81 -4.19
C GLY A 37 1.22 7.74 -5.32
N THR A 38 0.28 8.62 -5.70
CA THR A 38 0.52 9.63 -6.74
C THR A 38 1.32 10.82 -6.21
N HIS A 39 1.20 11.10 -4.91
CA HIS A 39 1.90 12.20 -4.26
C HIS A 39 2.43 11.69 -2.92
N PRO A 40 3.51 10.90 -2.94
CA PRO A 40 4.01 10.28 -1.72
C PRO A 40 4.34 11.30 -0.63
N ALA A 41 3.86 11.01 0.58
CA ALA A 41 4.16 11.84 1.74
C ALA A 41 5.64 11.71 2.10
N PRO A 42 6.18 12.64 2.91
CA PRO A 42 7.59 12.57 3.31
C PRO A 42 7.93 11.33 4.13
N ARG A 43 6.94 10.78 4.84
CA ARG A 43 7.17 9.59 5.68
C ARG A 43 5.86 8.87 5.94
N VAL A 44 5.97 7.62 6.39
CA VAL A 44 4.80 6.84 6.78
C VAL A 44 4.15 7.49 8.01
N ASN A 45 2.81 7.44 8.07
CA ASN A 45 2.07 8.02 9.17
C ASN A 45 2.28 7.17 10.44
N PRO A 46 2.80 7.75 11.55
CA PRO A 46 3.05 6.98 12.76
C PRO A 46 1.78 6.40 13.39
N TYR A 47 0.62 7.01 13.16
CA TYR A 47 -0.64 6.46 13.66
C TYR A 47 -0.99 5.15 12.96
N ALA A 48 -0.61 5.01 11.69
CA ALA A 48 -0.81 3.75 10.97
C ALA A 48 0.02 2.63 11.59
N ILE A 49 1.27 2.93 11.92
CA ILE A 49 2.16 1.97 12.56
C ILE A 49 1.62 1.56 13.93
N ARG A 50 1.12 2.53 14.70
CA ARG A 50 0.53 2.26 16.01
C ARG A 50 -0.74 1.41 15.89
N ALA A 51 -1.60 1.74 14.93
CA ALA A 51 -2.83 0.96 14.72
C ALA A 51 -2.53 -0.49 14.35
N LEU A 52 -1.52 -0.72 13.53
CA LEU A 52 -1.09 -2.07 13.17
C LEU A 52 -0.56 -2.82 14.38
N ALA A 53 0.21 -2.15 15.23
CA ALA A 53 0.73 -2.77 16.44
C ALA A 53 -0.40 -3.21 17.38
N GLU A 54 -1.49 -2.48 17.43
CA GLU A 54 -2.65 -2.83 18.26
C GLU A 54 -3.31 -4.13 17.83
N ILE A 55 -3.18 -4.51 16.57
CA ILE A 55 -3.71 -5.79 16.09
C ILE A 55 -2.62 -6.84 15.91
N GLY A 56 -1.46 -6.61 16.51
CA GLY A 56 -0.39 -7.60 16.55
C GLY A 56 0.59 -7.56 15.40
N ILE A 57 0.51 -6.55 14.53
CA ILE A 57 1.40 -6.43 13.39
C ILE A 57 2.47 -5.38 13.71
N ILE A 58 3.68 -5.84 13.97
CA ILE A 58 4.79 -4.97 14.33
C ILE A 58 5.62 -4.69 13.08
N THR A 59 5.62 -3.44 12.65
CA THR A 59 6.34 -3.02 11.43
C THR A 59 6.72 -1.56 11.55
N GLU A 60 7.76 -1.18 10.83
CA GLU A 60 8.14 0.23 10.70
C GLU A 60 7.51 0.84 9.44
N GLY A 61 6.80 0.02 8.66
CA GLY A 61 6.28 0.45 7.38
C GLY A 61 7.38 0.47 6.33
N GLN A 62 7.05 1.05 5.18
CA GLN A 62 8.06 1.29 4.15
C GLN A 62 8.01 2.76 3.77
N PRO A 63 9.09 3.31 3.20
CA PRO A 63 9.05 4.71 2.74
C PRO A 63 7.92 4.88 1.73
N PRO A 64 7.14 5.96 1.83
CA PRO A 64 6.12 6.26 0.82
C PRO A 64 6.75 6.24 -0.57
N THR A 65 6.12 5.52 -1.49
CA THR A 65 6.69 5.21 -2.79
C THR A 65 5.75 5.71 -3.89
N HIS A 66 6.32 6.34 -4.91
CA HIS A 66 5.53 6.80 -6.04
C HIS A 66 5.05 5.61 -6.86
N VAL A 67 3.81 5.69 -7.36
CA VAL A 67 3.20 4.61 -8.14
C VAL A 67 4.03 4.24 -9.37
N ASP A 68 4.76 5.20 -9.94
CA ASP A 68 5.59 4.95 -11.11
C ASP A 68 6.70 3.91 -10.87
N ALA A 69 7.09 3.70 -9.61
CA ALA A 69 8.08 2.68 -9.29
C ALA A 69 7.61 1.27 -9.65
N TYR A 70 6.30 1.08 -9.80
CA TYR A 70 5.70 -0.22 -10.06
C TYR A 70 5.20 -0.40 -11.49
N ARG A 71 5.35 0.62 -12.35
CA ARG A 71 4.77 0.59 -13.71
C ARG A 71 5.27 -0.56 -14.57
N ASP A 72 6.51 -0.98 -14.37
CA ASP A 72 7.11 -2.05 -15.16
C ASP A 72 6.96 -3.43 -14.53
N GLN A 73 6.23 -3.53 -13.43
CA GLN A 73 6.07 -4.79 -12.70
C GLN A 73 4.67 -5.38 -12.93
N PRO A 74 4.59 -6.71 -13.08
CA PRO A 74 3.28 -7.34 -13.21
C PRO A 74 2.58 -7.47 -11.86
N PHE A 75 1.27 -7.21 -11.86
CA PHE A 75 0.44 -7.42 -10.68
C PHE A 75 -0.81 -8.18 -11.09
N ASP A 76 -1.22 -9.11 -10.23
CA ASP A 76 -2.45 -9.88 -10.45
C ASP A 76 -3.68 -9.08 -10.08
N LEU A 77 -3.55 -8.13 -9.16
CA LEU A 77 -4.66 -7.32 -8.69
C LEU A 77 -4.16 -5.94 -8.32
N VAL A 78 -4.93 -4.92 -8.65
CA VAL A 78 -4.64 -3.53 -8.27
C VAL A 78 -5.88 -2.99 -7.56
N ILE A 79 -5.69 -2.49 -6.34
CA ILE A 79 -6.77 -1.96 -5.51
C ILE A 79 -6.49 -0.49 -5.21
N THR A 80 -7.49 0.37 -5.41
CA THR A 80 -7.37 1.78 -5.05
C THR A 80 -8.13 2.05 -3.76
N VAL A 81 -7.48 2.77 -2.85
CA VAL A 81 -8.07 3.14 -1.55
C VAL A 81 -7.99 4.64 -1.32
N CYS A 82 -8.13 5.42 -2.37
CA CYS A 82 -8.05 6.87 -2.30
C CYS A 82 -9.25 7.49 -1.61
N ASP A 83 -9.00 8.54 -0.82
CA ASP A 83 -10.09 9.32 -0.21
C ASP A 83 -10.89 10.07 -1.25
N ASP A 84 -10.17 10.68 -2.19
CA ASP A 84 -10.75 11.50 -3.23
C ASP A 84 -10.65 10.73 -4.53
N ALA A 85 -11.53 9.76 -4.68
CA ALA A 85 -11.44 8.76 -5.73
C ALA A 85 -11.57 9.35 -7.14
N ALA A 86 -12.28 10.47 -7.28
CA ALA A 86 -12.60 10.98 -8.61
C ALA A 86 -11.43 11.68 -9.27
N GLU A 87 -10.62 12.39 -8.51
CA GLU A 87 -9.59 13.26 -9.08
C GLU A 87 -8.16 12.83 -8.84
N ASN A 88 -7.89 12.27 -7.66
CA ASN A 88 -6.52 12.01 -7.24
C ASN A 88 -6.13 10.53 -7.25
N CYS A 89 -7.08 9.65 -7.51
CA CYS A 89 -6.75 8.24 -7.62
C CYS A 89 -6.01 7.99 -8.93
N PRO A 90 -4.91 7.23 -8.88
CA PRO A 90 -4.17 6.93 -10.10
C PRO A 90 -4.95 6.03 -11.03
N LEU A 91 -4.80 6.29 -12.32
CA LEU A 91 -5.30 5.39 -13.34
C LEU A 91 -4.21 4.36 -13.61
N TRP A 92 -4.54 3.09 -13.43
CA TRP A 92 -3.59 2.02 -13.64
C TRP A 92 -4.02 1.20 -14.86
N LEU A 93 -3.17 1.21 -15.85
CA LEU A 93 -3.43 0.47 -17.09
C LEU A 93 -2.35 -0.58 -17.33
#